data_728b48c824c7db87191f47a56bee9eb4
#
_entry.id   728b48c824c7db87191f47a56bee9eb4
#
_cell.length_a   1.000
_cell.length_b   1.000
_cell.length_c   1.000
_cell.angle_alpha   90.00
_cell.angle_beta   90.00
_cell.angle_gamma   90.00
#
_symmetry.space_group_name_H-M   'P 1'
#
loop_
_entity.id
_entity.type
_entity.pdbx_description
1 polymer ?
#
loop_
_entity_poly.entity_id
_entity_poly.type
_entity_poly.pdbx_seq_one_letter_code
_entity_poly.pdbx_strand_id
1 'polypeptide(L)'
;MEDGRHPGQGEAADLAGRLKEILKAHEGPCVFIAAADLAHIGAQFGDPPPLHWSVLQDSRQRDEKLLRAVAAVDGAGFFDSVRQEGDKRRICGLAPIYFLLSMLDSCQGKIVGYDQWSDGASSVSFAAALFYSIHP
;
A
#
# COMPACT_ATOMS: atom_id res chain seq x y z
N MET A 1 -0.02 -15.29 -0.60
CA MET A 1 0.20 -15.20 0.88
C MET A 1 0.24 -16.63 1.45
N GLU A 2 1.36 -17.31 1.24
CA GLU A 2 1.44 -18.76 1.54
C GLU A 2 1.67 -19.12 3.03
N ASP A 3 2.12 -18.20 3.88
CA ASP A 3 2.52 -18.57 5.25
C ASP A 3 1.80 -17.84 6.40
N GLY A 4 0.86 -16.97 6.12
CA GLY A 4 0.11 -16.25 7.17
C GLY A 4 0.96 -15.36 8.12
N ARG A 5 2.27 -15.24 7.87
CA ARG A 5 3.18 -14.45 8.69
C ARG A 5 3.02 -12.97 8.40
N HIS A 6 2.98 -12.19 9.45
CA HIS A 6 2.98 -10.74 9.33
C HIS A 6 4.33 -10.28 8.75
N PRO A 7 4.36 -9.40 7.72
CA PRO A 7 5.62 -8.97 7.09
C PRO A 7 6.58 -8.22 8.04
N GLY A 8 6.11 -7.80 9.21
CA GLY A 8 6.94 -7.24 10.29
C GLY A 8 7.80 -8.28 11.03
N GLN A 9 7.81 -9.55 10.57
CA GLN A 9 8.59 -10.63 11.15
C GLN A 9 9.45 -11.31 10.07
N GLY A 10 10.64 -11.76 10.44
CA GLY A 10 11.55 -12.47 9.54
C GLY A 10 12.36 -11.56 8.63
N GLU A 11 12.75 -12.07 7.46
CA GLU A 11 13.73 -11.44 6.56
C GLU A 11 13.39 -10.00 6.14
N ALA A 12 12.10 -9.67 5.96
CA ALA A 12 11.67 -8.32 5.60
C ALA A 12 11.92 -7.31 6.74
N ALA A 13 11.69 -7.72 7.98
CA ALA A 13 12.00 -6.89 9.16
C ALA A 13 13.51 -6.70 9.34
N ASP A 14 14.28 -7.77 9.12
CA ASP A 14 15.75 -7.71 9.19
C ASP A 14 16.32 -6.78 8.11
N LEU A 15 15.78 -6.85 6.87
CA LEU A 15 16.17 -5.97 5.79
C LEU A 15 15.84 -4.50 6.11
N ALA A 16 14.64 -4.22 6.62
CA ALA A 16 14.26 -2.88 7.03
C ALA A 16 15.18 -2.32 8.13
N GLY A 17 15.52 -3.15 9.13
CA GLY A 17 16.46 -2.80 10.18
C GLY A 17 17.84 -2.43 9.65
N ARG A 18 18.42 -3.26 8.79
CA ARG A 18 19.72 -3.02 8.15
C ARG A 18 19.74 -1.76 7.29
N LEU A 19 18.66 -1.52 6.52
CA LEU A 19 18.54 -0.30 5.73
C LEU A 19 18.47 0.95 6.62
N LYS A 20 17.72 0.91 7.71
CA LYS A 20 17.69 2.01 8.70
C LYS A 20 19.07 2.31 9.28
N GLU A 21 19.88 1.29 9.57
CA GLU A 21 21.25 1.48 10.05
C GLU A 21 22.14 2.14 8.99
N ILE A 22 22.07 1.69 7.74
CA ILE A 22 22.80 2.29 6.61
C ILE A 22 22.43 3.76 6.44
N LEU A 23 21.13 4.07 6.54
CA LEU A 23 20.63 5.44 6.39
C LEU A 23 21.05 6.36 7.53
N LYS A 24 21.13 5.85 8.76
CA LYS A 24 21.67 6.62 9.89
C LYS A 24 23.14 7.00 9.70
N ALA A 25 23.89 6.18 8.97
CA ALA A 25 25.30 6.44 8.65
C ALA A 25 25.49 7.28 7.38
N HIS A 26 24.40 7.54 6.63
CA HIS A 26 24.46 8.31 5.39
C HIS A 26 24.37 9.82 5.67
N GLU A 27 25.33 10.59 5.16
CA GLU A 27 25.44 12.05 5.36
C GLU A 27 24.74 12.85 4.25
N GLY A 28 23.68 12.39 3.69
CA GLY A 28 22.99 13.10 2.60
C GLY A 28 21.49 12.95 2.63
N PRO A 29 20.76 13.75 1.85
CA PRO A 29 19.32 13.58 1.73
C PRO A 29 18.98 12.26 1.03
N CYS A 30 18.01 11.53 1.58
CA CYS A 30 17.46 10.31 1.00
C CYS A 30 15.98 10.46 0.75
N VAL A 31 15.52 9.90 -0.36
CA VAL A 31 14.10 9.80 -0.70
C VAL A 31 13.75 8.33 -0.91
N PHE A 32 12.66 7.89 -0.32
CA PHE A 32 12.09 6.56 -0.54
C PHE A 32 10.88 6.68 -1.44
N ILE A 33 10.80 5.81 -2.45
CA ILE A 33 9.68 5.76 -3.38
C ILE A 33 9.16 4.33 -3.44
N ALA A 34 7.89 4.11 -3.04
CA ALA A 34 7.16 2.89 -3.36
C ALA A 34 6.36 3.15 -4.64
N ALA A 35 6.81 2.57 -5.75
CA ALA A 35 6.13 2.66 -7.03
C ALA A 35 5.24 1.42 -7.20
N ALA A 36 3.95 1.56 -6.91
CA ALA A 36 3.00 0.45 -6.90
C ALA A 36 1.56 0.94 -7.02
N ASP A 37 0.70 0.10 -7.57
CA ASP A 37 -0.74 0.34 -7.64
C ASP A 37 -1.45 -0.25 -6.42
N LEU A 38 -2.76 -0.04 -6.34
CA LEU A 38 -3.65 -0.60 -5.33
C LEU A 38 -4.43 -1.80 -5.91
N ALA A 39 -5.74 -1.67 -6.07
CA ALA A 39 -6.60 -2.76 -6.47
C ALA A 39 -6.55 -3.08 -7.97
N HIS A 40 -6.59 -4.38 -8.28
CA HIS A 40 -6.69 -4.95 -9.62
C HIS A 40 -7.92 -5.85 -9.67
N ILE A 41 -9.00 -5.40 -10.33
CA ILE A 41 -10.29 -6.09 -10.38
C ILE A 41 -10.82 -6.19 -11.80
N GLY A 42 -11.64 -7.20 -12.05
CA GLY A 42 -12.31 -7.41 -13.34
C GLY A 42 -11.70 -8.53 -14.17
N ALA A 43 -12.17 -8.63 -15.43
CA ALA A 43 -11.93 -9.78 -16.29
C ALA A 43 -10.45 -10.07 -16.57
N GLN A 44 -9.60 -9.05 -16.71
CA GLN A 44 -8.15 -9.23 -16.90
C GLN A 44 -7.47 -9.89 -15.69
N PHE A 45 -8.09 -9.80 -14.53
CA PHE A 45 -7.56 -10.30 -13.26
C PHE A 45 -8.31 -11.55 -12.76
N GLY A 46 -9.15 -12.16 -13.62
CA GLY A 46 -9.84 -13.41 -13.33
C GLY A 46 -11.19 -13.26 -12.63
N ASP A 47 -11.73 -12.06 -12.49
CA ASP A 47 -13.06 -11.87 -11.97
C ASP A 47 -14.11 -12.05 -13.08
N PRO A 48 -15.31 -12.60 -12.78
CA PRO A 48 -16.34 -12.77 -13.80
C PRO A 48 -16.86 -11.43 -14.30
N PRO A 49 -17.08 -11.27 -15.63
CA PRO A 49 -17.74 -10.10 -16.18
C PRO A 49 -19.26 -10.12 -15.89
N PRO A 50 -19.95 -8.98 -15.95
CA PRO A 50 -19.43 -7.63 -16.18
C PRO A 50 -18.92 -6.96 -14.90
N LEU A 51 -18.01 -5.99 -15.06
CA LEU A 51 -17.59 -5.13 -13.96
C LEU A 51 -18.64 -4.06 -13.70
N HIS A 52 -19.50 -4.31 -12.71
CA HIS A 52 -20.57 -3.39 -12.35
C HIS A 52 -20.03 -2.13 -11.62
N TRP A 53 -20.70 -1.00 -11.84
CA TRP A 53 -20.37 0.25 -11.15
C TRP A 53 -20.34 0.12 -9.62
N SER A 54 -21.23 -0.68 -9.04
CA SER A 54 -21.25 -0.96 -7.60
C SER A 54 -19.96 -1.62 -7.10
N VAL A 55 -19.33 -2.48 -7.90
CA VAL A 55 -18.05 -3.12 -7.57
C VAL A 55 -16.91 -2.09 -7.56
N LEU A 56 -16.93 -1.16 -8.53
CA LEU A 56 -15.96 -0.04 -8.56
C LEU A 56 -16.10 0.85 -7.31
N GLN A 57 -17.35 1.16 -6.91
CA GLN A 57 -17.59 1.97 -5.72
C GLN A 57 -17.18 1.26 -4.42
N ASP A 58 -17.48 -0.03 -4.29
CA ASP A 58 -17.02 -0.83 -3.13
C ASP A 58 -15.50 -0.87 -3.08
N SER A 59 -14.85 -1.12 -4.22
CA SER A 59 -13.39 -1.10 -4.31
C SER A 59 -12.80 0.26 -3.88
N ARG A 60 -13.40 1.36 -4.35
CA ARG A 60 -12.99 2.72 -3.96
C ARG A 60 -13.08 2.96 -2.45
N GLN A 61 -14.19 2.58 -1.84
CA GLN A 61 -14.37 2.73 -0.38
C GLN A 61 -13.34 1.94 0.42
N ARG A 62 -12.98 0.75 -0.06
CA ARG A 62 -11.93 -0.07 0.55
C ARG A 62 -10.54 0.55 0.36
N ASP A 63 -10.25 1.12 -0.82
CA ASP A 63 -9.01 1.84 -1.05
C ASP A 63 -8.90 3.08 -0.14
N GLU A 64 -9.98 3.82 0.05
CA GLU A 64 -10.01 4.95 0.99
C GLU A 64 -9.69 4.51 2.43
N LYS A 65 -10.12 3.30 2.83
CA LYS A 65 -9.73 2.72 4.12
C LYS A 65 -8.23 2.41 4.18
N LEU A 66 -7.69 1.79 3.12
CA LEU A 66 -6.25 1.52 3.01
C LEU A 66 -5.44 2.82 3.06
N LEU A 67 -5.86 3.84 2.32
CA LEU A 67 -5.18 5.12 2.23
C LEU A 67 -5.21 5.90 3.55
N ARG A 68 -6.24 5.72 4.40
CA ARG A 68 -6.21 6.27 5.77
C ARG A 68 -5.10 5.64 6.61
N ALA A 69 -4.91 4.32 6.52
CA ALA A 69 -3.79 3.66 7.21
C ALA A 69 -2.43 4.11 6.66
N VAL A 70 -2.32 4.27 5.33
CA VAL A 70 -1.11 4.81 4.69
C VAL A 70 -0.80 6.22 5.19
N ALA A 71 -1.77 7.12 5.22
CA ALA A 71 -1.59 8.50 5.71
C ALA A 71 -1.22 8.55 7.21
N ALA A 72 -1.71 7.59 7.99
CA ALA A 72 -1.36 7.45 9.41
C ALA A 72 0.00 6.77 9.64
N VAL A 73 0.69 6.34 8.57
CA VAL A 73 1.93 5.52 8.65
C VAL A 73 1.69 4.23 9.44
N ASP A 74 0.46 3.71 9.40
CA ASP A 74 0.05 2.47 10.07
C ASP A 74 0.22 1.26 9.13
N GLY A 75 1.43 0.74 9.05
CA GLY A 75 1.75 -0.42 8.22
C GLY A 75 0.99 -1.68 8.65
N ALA A 76 0.78 -1.87 9.96
CA ALA A 76 0.03 -3.01 10.48
C ALA A 76 -1.46 -2.94 10.08
N GLY A 77 -2.10 -1.80 10.28
CA GLY A 77 -3.49 -1.57 9.88
C GLY A 77 -3.69 -1.67 8.37
N PHE A 78 -2.73 -1.20 7.57
CA PHE A 78 -2.72 -1.38 6.12
C PHE A 78 -2.71 -2.86 5.74
N PHE A 79 -1.75 -3.63 6.26
CA PHE A 79 -1.62 -5.06 5.99
C PHE A 79 -2.85 -5.85 6.43
N ASP A 80 -3.32 -5.62 7.67
CA ASP A 80 -4.48 -6.31 8.22
C ASP A 80 -5.76 -6.01 7.43
N SER A 81 -5.91 -4.81 6.90
CA SER A 81 -7.06 -4.47 6.05
C SER A 81 -7.06 -5.29 4.76
N VAL A 82 -5.92 -5.47 4.09
CA VAL A 82 -5.80 -6.32 2.90
C VAL A 82 -6.04 -7.79 3.26
N ARG A 83 -5.46 -8.26 4.37
CA ARG A 83 -5.63 -9.64 4.85
C ARG A 83 -7.08 -9.97 5.18
N GLN A 84 -7.83 -9.06 5.81
CA GLN A 84 -9.24 -9.26 6.16
C GLN A 84 -10.13 -9.49 4.94
N GLU A 85 -9.83 -8.86 3.81
CA GLU A 85 -10.54 -9.10 2.55
C GLU A 85 -9.97 -10.28 1.73
N GLY A 86 -8.95 -10.97 2.27
CA GLY A 86 -8.30 -12.12 1.61
C GLY A 86 -7.58 -11.74 0.34
N ASP A 87 -7.15 -10.48 0.22
CA ASP A 87 -6.51 -9.90 -0.97
C ASP A 87 -7.28 -10.16 -2.28
N LYS A 88 -8.61 -10.22 -2.19
CA LYS A 88 -9.46 -10.49 -3.35
C LYS A 88 -9.32 -9.45 -4.46
N ARG A 89 -8.93 -8.23 -4.08
CA ARG A 89 -8.69 -7.14 -5.02
C ARG A 89 -7.26 -7.07 -5.53
N ARG A 90 -6.40 -8.02 -5.16
CA ARG A 90 -5.01 -8.15 -5.65
C ARG A 90 -4.23 -6.86 -5.53
N ILE A 91 -4.05 -6.40 -4.28
CA ILE A 91 -3.31 -5.17 -3.98
C ILE A 91 -1.83 -5.39 -4.27
N CYS A 92 -1.36 -5.04 -5.49
CA CYS A 92 0.03 -5.27 -5.87
C CYS A 92 1.01 -4.45 -5.02
N GLY A 93 0.55 -3.32 -4.50
CA GLY A 93 1.29 -2.46 -3.58
C GLY A 93 1.45 -3.00 -2.17
N LEU A 94 0.88 -4.18 -1.83
CA LEU A 94 0.90 -4.67 -0.45
C LEU A 94 2.32 -4.72 0.12
N ALA A 95 3.25 -5.38 -0.54
CA ALA A 95 4.62 -5.53 -0.04
C ALA A 95 5.42 -4.21 -0.08
N PRO A 96 5.52 -3.48 -1.21
CA PRO A 96 6.33 -2.27 -1.27
C PRO A 96 5.77 -1.12 -0.40
N ILE A 97 4.45 -0.97 -0.29
CA ILE A 97 3.85 0.05 0.57
C ILE A 97 4.08 -0.30 2.03
N TYR A 98 3.81 -1.54 2.44
CA TYR A 98 4.10 -1.99 3.80
C TYR A 98 5.56 -1.77 4.18
N PHE A 99 6.49 -2.14 3.29
CA PHE A 99 7.91 -1.96 3.51
C PHE A 99 8.29 -0.48 3.67
N LEU A 100 7.77 0.39 2.77
CA LEU A 100 7.96 1.84 2.90
C LEU A 100 7.47 2.35 4.25
N LEU A 101 6.23 2.01 4.65
CA LEU A 101 5.66 2.45 5.94
C LEU A 101 6.50 1.97 7.13
N SER A 102 7.11 0.78 7.05
CA SER A 102 8.01 0.25 8.09
C SER A 102 9.35 0.99 8.18
N MET A 103 9.74 1.70 7.11
CA MET A 103 10.95 2.52 7.07
C MET A 103 10.76 3.92 7.64
N LEU A 104 9.51 4.40 7.73
CA LEU A 104 9.18 5.74 8.16
C LEU A 104 9.04 5.80 9.69
N ASP A 105 9.87 6.59 10.33
CA ASP A 105 9.80 6.89 11.76
C ASP A 105 9.38 8.35 11.94
N SER A 106 8.43 8.62 12.84
CA SER A 106 7.98 9.98 13.18
C SER A 106 7.58 10.82 11.96
N CYS A 107 6.86 10.20 11.04
CA CYS A 107 6.33 10.82 9.84
C CYS A 107 4.81 10.90 9.86
N GLN A 108 4.28 11.83 9.09
CA GLN A 108 2.87 11.92 8.74
C GLN A 108 2.73 11.86 7.22
N GLY A 109 1.73 11.12 6.75
CA GLY A 109 1.39 11.02 5.34
C GLY A 109 0.26 11.96 4.95
N LYS A 110 0.29 12.38 3.70
CA LYS A 110 -0.80 13.10 3.04
C LYS A 110 -1.11 12.44 1.71
N ILE A 111 -2.36 12.04 1.51
CA ILE A 111 -2.82 11.57 0.20
C ILE A 111 -3.05 12.81 -0.66
N VAL A 112 -2.36 12.90 -1.79
CA VAL A 112 -2.42 14.04 -2.70
C VAL A 112 -3.21 13.75 -3.97
N GLY A 113 -3.50 12.49 -4.24
CA GLY A 113 -4.36 12.08 -5.36
C GLY A 113 -4.77 10.62 -5.24
N TYR A 114 -5.91 10.29 -5.82
CA TYR A 114 -6.44 8.94 -5.99
C TYR A 114 -7.28 8.88 -7.25
N ASP A 115 -7.13 7.83 -8.03
CA ASP A 115 -7.99 7.55 -9.17
C ASP A 115 -8.19 6.05 -9.41
N GLN A 116 -9.19 5.71 -10.21
CA GLN A 116 -9.47 4.38 -10.71
C GLN A 116 -9.59 4.45 -12.23
N TRP A 117 -8.62 3.88 -12.92
CA TRP A 117 -8.77 3.63 -14.35
C TRP A 117 -9.68 2.42 -14.58
N SER A 118 -10.53 2.47 -15.60
CA SER A 118 -11.34 1.34 -16.03
C SER A 118 -11.60 1.37 -17.53
N ASP A 119 -11.57 0.19 -18.14
CA ASP A 119 -12.01 -0.04 -19.53
C ASP A 119 -13.46 -0.57 -19.63
N GLY A 120 -14.18 -0.61 -18.50
CA GLY A 120 -15.53 -1.16 -18.38
C GLY A 120 -15.57 -2.67 -18.09
N ALA A 121 -14.48 -3.41 -18.32
CA ALA A 121 -14.36 -4.83 -18.02
C ALA A 121 -13.39 -5.10 -16.85
N SER A 122 -12.43 -4.22 -16.67
CA SER A 122 -11.42 -4.30 -15.63
C SER A 122 -11.09 -2.91 -15.08
N SER A 123 -10.47 -2.85 -13.91
CA SER A 123 -10.06 -1.60 -13.28
C SER A 123 -8.78 -1.79 -12.47
N VAL A 124 -7.95 -0.75 -12.49
CA VAL A 124 -6.79 -0.60 -11.62
C VAL A 124 -6.92 0.71 -10.86
N SER A 125 -6.73 0.68 -9.55
CA SER A 125 -6.71 1.88 -8.73
C SER A 125 -5.29 2.23 -8.30
N PHE A 126 -5.04 3.52 -8.13
CA PHE A 126 -3.73 4.05 -7.75
C PHE A 126 -3.88 5.36 -6.97
N ALA A 127 -2.84 5.69 -6.21
CA ALA A 127 -2.82 6.91 -5.41
C ALA A 127 -1.42 7.51 -5.36
N ALA A 128 -1.34 8.79 -5.07
CA ALA A 128 -0.12 9.47 -4.72
C ALA A 128 -0.18 9.91 -3.26
N ALA A 129 0.87 9.59 -2.50
CA ALA A 129 1.03 9.95 -1.10
C ALA A 129 2.41 10.60 -0.89
N LEU A 130 2.45 11.62 -0.04
CA LEU A 130 3.67 12.26 0.42
C LEU A 130 3.82 12.06 1.92
N PHE A 131 5.04 11.80 2.36
CA PHE A 131 5.37 11.65 3.78
C PHE A 131 6.40 12.71 4.18
N TYR A 132 6.21 13.29 5.34
CA TYR A 132 7.10 14.31 5.89
C TYR A 132 7.31 14.10 7.38
N SER A 133 8.49 14.46 7.85
CA SER A 133 8.81 14.42 9.28
C SER A 133 7.92 15.37 10.06
N ILE A 134 7.42 14.92 11.22
CA ILE A 134 6.65 15.74 12.16
C ILE A 134 7.53 16.40 13.21
N HIS A 135 8.84 16.16 13.16
CA HIS A 135 9.81 16.86 14.01
C HIS A 135 10.55 17.93 13.21
N PRO A 136 10.71 19.13 13.79
CA PRO A 136 11.53 20.17 13.19
C PRO A 136 13.00 19.80 13.13
#